data_7f7dcaaf2f009c7e6adf85f8140c2b3e
#
_entry.id   7f7dcaaf2f009c7e6adf85f8140c2b3e
#
_cell.length_a   1.000
_cell.length_b   1.000
_cell.length_c   1.000
_cell.angle_alpha   90.00
_cell.angle_beta   90.00
_cell.angle_gamma   90.00
#
_symmetry.space_group_name_H-M   'P 1'
#
loop_
_entity.id
_entity.type
_entity.pdbx_description
1 polymer ?
#
loop_
_entity_poly.entity_id
_entity_poly.type
_entity_poly.pdbx_seq_one_letter_code
_entity_poly.pdbx_strand_id
1 'polypeptide(L)'
;MDAIVQAKRVLEIFKEMSQIPRGSGNEKGISDYIVNFAHNLGLEATQDSEWNVVIKKPATPGYENRPSVILQGHIDMVCVKGHDSNHDFTKDPIANIIEGEWMHADDTTLGADNGMGGAMILAVLEDKNQQHGPLQVLFTTNEETGMDGAAAVKEGQVTGDYLINLDTEVEHEFCVSCAGGCHVNVSIPLLRENNLPGYDAGLSLTVKGLKGGHSGIEIIEQRANANQVLARVLYDLEKQYSFNLASFVGGVKHNAIPSKAVATMSVRNDDIEAIKTLIKFYEKEYKHEFAIKDPDLTFVVEEIPTPATVYADDTAEALISYRSEERRVGKE
;
A
#
# COMPACT_ATOMS: atom_id res chain seq x y z
N MET A 1 22.72 5.62 -30.64
CA MET A 1 21.97 6.89 -30.47
C MET A 1 22.57 7.61 -29.29
N ASP A 2 22.71 8.93 -29.31
CA ASP A 2 23.22 9.69 -28.16
C ASP A 2 22.26 9.52 -26.99
N ALA A 3 22.76 9.32 -25.76
CA ALA A 3 21.95 9.14 -24.54
C ALA A 3 20.92 10.29 -24.33
N ILE A 4 21.32 11.51 -24.72
CA ILE A 4 20.41 12.68 -24.65
C ILE A 4 19.23 12.53 -25.63
N VAL A 5 19.44 11.95 -26.82
CA VAL A 5 18.36 11.73 -27.79
C VAL A 5 17.40 10.65 -27.29
N GLN A 6 17.94 9.59 -26.67
CA GLN A 6 17.11 8.54 -26.07
C GLN A 6 16.27 9.09 -24.91
N ALA A 7 16.87 9.88 -24.00
CA ALA A 7 16.14 10.49 -22.88
C ALA A 7 15.01 11.41 -23.36
N LYS A 8 15.24 12.20 -24.41
CA LYS A 8 14.17 13.03 -25.01
C LYS A 8 13.01 12.20 -25.54
N ARG A 9 13.32 11.08 -26.24
CA ARG A 9 12.25 10.22 -26.77
C ARG A 9 11.45 9.54 -25.67
N VAL A 10 12.10 9.12 -24.60
CA VAL A 10 11.39 8.59 -23.41
C VAL A 10 10.42 9.61 -22.84
N LEU A 11 10.85 10.87 -22.68
CA LEU A 11 9.97 11.94 -22.19
C LEU A 11 8.80 12.24 -23.14
N GLU A 12 9.01 12.14 -24.47
CA GLU A 12 7.93 12.30 -25.44
C GLU A 12 6.90 11.18 -25.30
N ILE A 13 7.34 9.92 -25.22
CA ILE A 13 6.46 8.77 -25.03
C ILE A 13 5.69 8.90 -23.69
N PHE A 14 6.39 9.28 -22.61
CA PHE A 14 5.72 9.50 -21.32
C PHE A 14 4.62 10.56 -21.42
N LYS A 15 4.87 11.66 -22.15
CA LYS A 15 3.84 12.68 -22.39
C LYS A 15 2.69 12.16 -23.22
N GLU A 16 2.93 11.30 -24.22
CA GLU A 16 1.89 10.64 -25.00
C GLU A 16 1.02 9.74 -24.08
N MET A 17 1.66 8.93 -23.21
CA MET A 17 0.98 8.08 -22.23
C MET A 17 0.15 8.89 -21.22
N SER A 18 0.65 10.05 -20.81
CA SER A 18 -0.04 10.96 -19.87
C SER A 18 -1.32 11.57 -20.44
N GLN A 19 -1.52 11.53 -21.77
CA GLN A 19 -2.79 11.96 -22.39
C GLN A 19 -3.90 10.93 -22.22
N ILE A 20 -3.60 9.73 -21.74
CA ILE A 20 -4.53 8.62 -21.62
C ILE A 20 -4.81 8.38 -20.14
N PRO A 21 -6.06 8.58 -19.67
CA PRO A 21 -6.45 8.21 -18.33
C PRO A 21 -6.16 6.74 -18.04
N ARG A 22 -5.40 6.47 -16.96
CA ARG A 22 -4.89 5.14 -16.65
C ARG A 22 -4.81 4.85 -15.14
N GLY A 23 -5.74 5.41 -14.37
CA GLY A 23 -5.88 5.03 -12.96
C GLY A 23 -6.17 3.54 -12.82
N SER A 24 -5.76 2.93 -11.70
CA SER A 24 -6.01 1.52 -11.43
C SER A 24 -7.49 1.16 -11.60
N GLY A 25 -7.78 0.12 -12.38
CA GLY A 25 -9.12 -0.26 -12.83
C GLY A 25 -9.62 0.45 -14.10
N ASN A 26 -8.84 1.37 -14.69
CA ASN A 26 -9.18 2.10 -15.93
C ASN A 26 -8.07 2.00 -16.99
N GLU A 27 -7.38 0.87 -17.08
CA GLU A 27 -6.16 0.72 -17.90
C GLU A 27 -6.44 0.35 -19.36
N LYS A 28 -7.68 0.05 -19.72
CA LYS A 28 -7.98 -0.42 -21.09
C LYS A 28 -7.46 0.53 -22.18
N GLY A 29 -7.61 1.83 -21.97
CA GLY A 29 -7.18 2.84 -22.94
C GLY A 29 -5.68 2.85 -23.19
N ILE A 30 -4.89 2.80 -22.10
CA ILE A 30 -3.42 2.76 -22.20
C ILE A 30 -2.94 1.39 -22.71
N SER A 31 -3.59 0.31 -22.35
CA SER A 31 -3.30 -1.03 -22.87
C SER A 31 -3.51 -1.10 -24.39
N ASP A 32 -4.64 -0.57 -24.89
CA ASP A 32 -4.93 -0.46 -26.33
C ASP A 32 -3.88 0.41 -27.05
N TYR A 33 -3.45 1.51 -26.44
CA TYR A 33 -2.38 2.37 -26.99
C TYR A 33 -1.07 1.58 -27.15
N ILE A 34 -0.67 0.82 -26.15
CA ILE A 34 0.56 0.01 -26.15
C ILE A 34 0.50 -1.06 -27.24
N VAL A 35 -0.63 -1.76 -27.38
CA VAL A 35 -0.83 -2.76 -28.43
C VAL A 35 -0.70 -2.11 -29.81
N ASN A 36 -1.35 -0.96 -30.02
CA ASN A 36 -1.26 -0.23 -31.28
C ASN A 36 0.16 0.29 -31.55
N PHE A 37 0.87 0.74 -30.52
CA PHE A 37 2.26 1.17 -30.64
C PHE A 37 3.13 0.01 -31.15
N ALA A 38 3.00 -1.18 -30.56
CA ALA A 38 3.75 -2.37 -31.00
C ALA A 38 3.39 -2.79 -32.44
N HIS A 39 2.12 -2.81 -32.80
CA HIS A 39 1.65 -3.13 -34.15
C HIS A 39 2.20 -2.14 -35.20
N ASN A 40 2.28 -0.85 -34.89
CA ASN A 40 2.89 0.16 -35.76
C ASN A 40 4.38 -0.06 -36.00
N LEU A 41 5.06 -0.74 -35.09
CA LEU A 41 6.45 -1.17 -35.24
C LEU A 41 6.58 -2.52 -35.97
N GLY A 42 5.47 -3.17 -36.29
CA GLY A 42 5.44 -4.50 -36.91
C GLY A 42 5.75 -5.63 -35.93
N LEU A 43 5.56 -5.39 -34.62
CA LEU A 43 5.81 -6.38 -33.56
C LEU A 43 4.54 -7.16 -33.23
N GLU A 44 4.71 -8.41 -32.80
CA GLU A 44 3.64 -9.24 -32.24
C GLU A 44 3.27 -8.69 -30.85
N ALA A 45 2.00 -8.38 -30.66
CA ALA A 45 1.45 -7.96 -29.38
C ALA A 45 0.16 -8.69 -29.08
N THR A 46 -0.03 -9.12 -27.82
CA THR A 46 -1.25 -9.75 -27.32
C THR A 46 -1.72 -9.05 -26.06
N GLN A 47 -3.03 -8.93 -25.92
CA GLN A 47 -3.69 -8.38 -24.74
C GLN A 47 -4.57 -9.45 -24.11
N ASP A 48 -4.51 -9.63 -22.79
CA ASP A 48 -5.35 -10.59 -22.09
C ASP A 48 -6.64 -9.95 -21.53
N SER A 49 -7.43 -10.72 -20.79
CA SER A 49 -8.70 -10.27 -20.20
C SER A 49 -8.53 -9.19 -19.12
N GLU A 50 -7.38 -9.15 -18.47
CA GLU A 50 -7.03 -8.16 -17.45
C GLU A 50 -6.30 -6.95 -18.04
N TRP A 51 -6.25 -6.88 -19.38
CA TRP A 51 -5.56 -5.84 -20.16
C TRP A 51 -4.03 -5.82 -20.00
N ASN A 52 -3.43 -6.90 -19.47
CA ASN A 52 -1.99 -7.07 -19.57
C ASN A 52 -1.58 -7.17 -21.04
N VAL A 53 -0.41 -6.62 -21.37
CA VAL A 53 0.11 -6.66 -22.75
C VAL A 53 1.43 -7.40 -22.78
N VAL A 54 1.53 -8.39 -23.66
CA VAL A 54 2.77 -9.08 -23.97
C VAL A 54 3.18 -8.73 -25.40
N ILE A 55 4.44 -8.25 -25.56
CA ILE A 55 5.02 -7.91 -26.86
C ILE A 55 6.27 -8.74 -27.07
N LYS A 56 6.49 -9.19 -28.32
CA LYS A 56 7.70 -9.92 -28.71
C LYS A 56 8.48 -9.14 -29.77
N LYS A 57 9.76 -8.92 -29.50
CA LYS A 57 10.69 -8.30 -30.44
C LYS A 57 11.81 -9.30 -30.78
N PRO A 58 11.91 -9.77 -32.04
CA PRO A 58 12.97 -10.68 -32.47
C PRO A 58 14.35 -10.08 -32.20
N ALA A 59 15.34 -10.95 -31.99
CA ALA A 59 16.72 -10.53 -31.87
C ALA A 59 17.21 -9.77 -33.11
N THR A 60 18.17 -8.85 -32.92
CA THR A 60 18.87 -8.27 -34.05
C THR A 60 19.73 -9.34 -34.77
N PRO A 61 19.91 -9.27 -36.10
CA PRO A 61 20.70 -10.24 -36.83
C PRO A 61 22.08 -10.51 -36.20
N GLY A 62 22.38 -11.77 -35.94
CA GLY A 62 23.60 -12.23 -35.26
C GLY A 62 23.54 -12.29 -33.75
N TYR A 63 22.40 -11.97 -33.15
CA TYR A 63 22.15 -12.01 -31.68
C TYR A 63 21.07 -13.02 -31.28
N GLU A 64 20.64 -13.91 -32.17
CA GLU A 64 19.55 -14.88 -31.98
C GLU A 64 19.83 -15.87 -30.86
N ASN A 65 21.13 -16.20 -30.65
CA ASN A 65 21.57 -17.13 -29.61
C ASN A 65 21.94 -16.44 -28.27
N ARG A 66 21.67 -15.15 -28.15
CA ARG A 66 21.87 -14.45 -26.87
C ARG A 66 20.72 -14.76 -25.91
N PRO A 67 20.97 -14.69 -24.58
CA PRO A 67 19.89 -14.85 -23.61
C PRO A 67 18.71 -13.91 -23.91
N SER A 68 17.54 -14.42 -23.74
CA SER A 68 16.30 -13.64 -23.87
C SER A 68 16.02 -12.82 -22.62
N VAL A 69 15.51 -11.62 -22.82
CA VAL A 69 15.20 -10.69 -21.72
C VAL A 69 13.74 -10.30 -21.77
N ILE A 70 13.08 -10.35 -20.62
CA ILE A 70 11.74 -9.79 -20.39
C ILE A 70 11.91 -8.43 -19.73
N LEU A 71 11.36 -7.38 -20.34
CA LEU A 71 11.23 -6.05 -19.73
C LEU A 71 9.81 -5.94 -19.15
N GLN A 72 9.69 -5.59 -17.88
CA GLN A 72 8.41 -5.56 -17.20
C GLN A 72 8.19 -4.21 -16.51
N GLY A 73 6.96 -3.72 -16.55
CA GLY A 73 6.47 -2.57 -15.80
C GLY A 73 4.94 -2.58 -15.72
N HIS A 74 4.36 -1.80 -14.80
CA HIS A 74 2.91 -1.63 -14.74
C HIS A 74 2.46 -0.38 -15.49
N ILE A 75 1.18 -0.37 -15.90
CA ILE A 75 0.62 0.71 -16.74
C ILE A 75 -0.42 1.56 -16.04
N ASP A 76 -0.88 1.17 -14.87
CA ASP A 76 -1.77 1.98 -14.03
C ASP A 76 -0.99 3.06 -13.25
N MET A 77 -1.69 3.87 -12.50
CA MET A 77 -1.13 4.90 -11.62
C MET A 77 -2.05 5.22 -10.47
N VAL A 78 -1.49 5.67 -9.35
CA VAL A 78 -2.22 6.25 -8.23
C VAL A 78 -2.93 7.53 -8.65
N CYS A 79 -4.21 7.65 -8.30
CA CYS A 79 -5.06 8.82 -8.60
C CYS A 79 -5.30 9.64 -7.34
N VAL A 80 -4.46 10.64 -7.08
CA VAL A 80 -4.60 11.60 -5.99
C VAL A 80 -4.52 13.02 -6.54
N LYS A 81 -5.36 13.92 -6.04
CA LYS A 81 -5.39 15.33 -6.43
C LYS A 81 -5.53 16.25 -5.22
N GLY A 82 -5.16 17.50 -5.38
CA GLY A 82 -5.36 18.54 -4.37
C GLY A 82 -6.84 18.77 -4.08
N HIS A 83 -7.11 19.33 -2.91
CA HIS A 83 -8.49 19.52 -2.42
C HIS A 83 -9.36 20.37 -3.36
N ASP A 84 -8.77 21.36 -4.02
CA ASP A 84 -9.46 22.32 -4.88
C ASP A 84 -9.39 21.95 -6.36
N SER A 85 -8.76 20.83 -6.72
CA SER A 85 -8.64 20.34 -8.09
C SER A 85 -9.96 19.74 -8.58
N ASN A 86 -10.38 20.14 -9.78
CA ASN A 86 -11.56 19.58 -10.46
C ASN A 86 -11.20 18.42 -11.42
N HIS A 87 -9.97 17.96 -11.45
CA HIS A 87 -9.49 16.91 -12.34
C HIS A 87 -10.30 15.61 -12.18
N ASP A 88 -10.72 15.03 -13.29
CA ASP A 88 -11.41 13.72 -13.34
C ASP A 88 -10.47 12.68 -13.96
N PHE A 89 -9.82 11.88 -13.11
CA PHE A 89 -8.88 10.83 -13.55
C PHE A 89 -9.47 9.77 -14.48
N THR A 90 -10.78 9.73 -14.63
CA THR A 90 -11.43 8.79 -15.57
C THR A 90 -11.49 9.33 -17.00
N LYS A 91 -11.24 10.62 -17.20
CA LYS A 91 -11.45 11.32 -18.48
C LYS A 91 -10.35 12.30 -18.85
N ASP A 92 -9.79 12.99 -17.85
CA ASP A 92 -8.88 14.09 -18.11
C ASP A 92 -7.42 13.60 -18.21
N PRO A 93 -6.67 14.12 -19.19
CA PRO A 93 -5.24 13.82 -19.29
C PRO A 93 -4.46 14.49 -18.18
N ILE A 94 -3.32 13.89 -17.79
CA ILE A 94 -2.39 14.50 -16.85
C ILE A 94 -1.61 15.62 -17.55
N ALA A 95 -1.68 16.82 -17.00
CA ALA A 95 -0.90 17.96 -17.50
C ALA A 95 0.55 17.84 -17.02
N ASN A 96 1.48 17.60 -17.97
CA ASN A 96 2.90 17.55 -17.66
C ASN A 96 3.51 18.95 -17.70
N ILE A 97 3.95 19.49 -16.57
CA ILE A 97 4.58 20.79 -16.42
C ILE A 97 6.08 20.58 -16.20
N ILE A 98 6.91 21.32 -16.94
CA ILE A 98 8.37 21.27 -16.80
C ILE A 98 8.84 22.59 -16.21
N GLU A 99 9.46 22.55 -15.04
CA GLU A 99 10.07 23.68 -14.37
C GLU A 99 11.56 23.39 -14.09
N GLY A 100 12.42 24.01 -14.87
CA GLY A 100 13.86 23.75 -14.81
C GLY A 100 14.20 22.31 -15.21
N GLU A 101 14.72 21.54 -14.27
CA GLU A 101 15.08 20.12 -14.44
C GLU A 101 14.00 19.15 -13.94
N TRP A 102 12.87 19.67 -13.43
CA TRP A 102 11.79 18.87 -12.85
C TRP A 102 10.57 18.83 -13.74
N MET A 103 9.89 17.70 -13.71
CA MET A 103 8.55 17.53 -14.28
C MET A 103 7.56 17.20 -13.15
N HIS A 104 6.43 17.88 -13.15
CA HIS A 104 5.33 17.63 -12.22
C HIS A 104 3.97 17.74 -12.93
N ALA A 105 2.91 17.34 -12.25
CA ALA A 105 1.53 17.53 -12.72
C ALA A 105 0.89 18.77 -12.06
N ASP A 106 -0.22 19.24 -12.61
CA ASP A 106 -1.00 20.37 -12.09
C ASP A 106 -1.94 19.88 -10.99
N ASP A 107 -1.50 19.97 -9.74
CA ASP A 107 -2.27 19.61 -8.54
C ASP A 107 -2.84 18.18 -8.55
N THR A 108 -2.14 17.26 -9.22
CA THR A 108 -2.46 15.83 -9.28
C THR A 108 -1.19 14.99 -9.14
N THR A 109 -1.34 13.68 -8.93
CA THR A 109 -0.26 12.72 -9.17
C THR A 109 0.18 12.76 -10.62
N LEU A 110 1.50 12.59 -10.87
CA LEU A 110 2.11 12.64 -12.21
C LEU A 110 2.00 11.30 -12.95
N GLY A 111 2.03 10.18 -12.19
CA GLY A 111 2.06 8.84 -12.75
C GLY A 111 3.42 8.47 -13.37
N ALA A 112 4.52 9.05 -12.88
CA ALA A 112 5.87 8.64 -13.29
C ALA A 112 6.17 7.21 -12.86
N ASP A 113 5.66 6.81 -11.74
CA ASP A 113 5.48 5.44 -11.28
C ASP A 113 4.21 4.84 -11.94
N ASN A 114 4.28 3.81 -12.76
CA ASN A 114 5.48 3.34 -13.49
C ASN A 114 5.46 3.79 -14.97
N GLY A 115 4.85 4.95 -15.24
CA GLY A 115 4.76 5.51 -16.60
C GLY A 115 6.14 5.77 -17.23
N MET A 116 7.15 6.12 -16.43
CA MET A 116 8.51 6.31 -16.94
C MET A 116 9.15 4.98 -17.33
N GLY A 117 9.01 3.93 -16.52
CA GLY A 117 9.43 2.58 -16.88
C GLY A 117 8.75 2.11 -18.16
N GLY A 118 7.43 2.32 -18.27
CA GLY A 118 6.66 2.03 -19.47
C GLY A 118 7.19 2.77 -20.71
N ALA A 119 7.47 4.07 -20.58
CA ALA A 119 8.03 4.88 -21.68
C ALA A 119 9.45 4.42 -22.09
N MET A 120 10.28 4.01 -21.12
CA MET A 120 11.61 3.44 -21.41
C MET A 120 11.47 2.13 -22.18
N ILE A 121 10.57 1.24 -21.80
CA ILE A 121 10.30 -0.01 -22.50
C ILE A 121 9.87 0.26 -23.95
N LEU A 122 8.94 1.18 -24.16
CA LEU A 122 8.44 1.54 -25.49
C LEU A 122 9.57 2.16 -26.36
N ALA A 123 10.43 2.99 -25.78
CA ALA A 123 11.59 3.55 -26.47
C ALA A 123 12.59 2.45 -26.90
N VAL A 124 12.84 1.44 -26.07
CA VAL A 124 13.66 0.27 -26.41
C VAL A 124 13.03 -0.53 -27.57
N LEU A 125 11.71 -0.68 -27.57
CA LEU A 125 11.02 -1.36 -28.66
C LEU A 125 11.14 -0.59 -30.00
N GLU A 126 11.08 0.73 -29.96
CA GLU A 126 11.17 1.59 -31.15
C GLU A 126 12.60 1.71 -31.71
N ASP A 127 13.64 1.58 -30.87
CA ASP A 127 15.03 1.74 -31.30
C ASP A 127 15.46 0.59 -32.23
N LYS A 128 15.78 0.96 -33.46
CA LYS A 128 16.27 0.04 -34.51
C LYS A 128 17.80 -0.10 -34.53
N ASN A 129 18.51 0.73 -33.79
CA ASN A 129 19.98 0.76 -33.80
C ASN A 129 20.57 -0.03 -32.62
N GLN A 130 19.78 -0.35 -31.62
CA GLN A 130 20.20 -1.11 -30.46
C GLN A 130 20.36 -2.59 -30.84
N GLN A 131 21.53 -3.17 -30.57
CA GLN A 131 21.76 -4.61 -30.72
C GLN A 131 21.26 -5.34 -29.46
N HIS A 132 20.44 -6.37 -29.66
CA HIS A 132 19.84 -7.12 -28.55
C HIS A 132 19.54 -8.58 -28.95
N GLY A 133 19.53 -9.46 -27.96
CA GLY A 133 18.96 -10.80 -28.07
C GLY A 133 17.43 -10.76 -28.21
N PRO A 134 16.73 -11.90 -28.15
CA PRO A 134 15.26 -11.90 -28.13
C PRO A 134 14.74 -11.08 -26.95
N LEU A 135 13.80 -10.15 -27.22
CA LEU A 135 13.14 -9.38 -26.18
C LEU A 135 11.67 -9.76 -26.08
N GLN A 136 11.18 -9.84 -24.88
CA GLN A 136 9.76 -9.82 -24.57
C GLN A 136 9.45 -8.65 -23.66
N VAL A 137 8.24 -8.17 -23.73
CA VAL A 137 7.74 -7.13 -22.82
C VAL A 137 6.49 -7.66 -22.13
N LEU A 138 6.38 -7.41 -20.86
CA LEU A 138 5.19 -7.64 -20.07
C LEU A 138 4.77 -6.35 -19.40
N PHE A 139 3.65 -5.79 -19.84
CA PHE A 139 2.98 -4.72 -19.12
C PHE A 139 1.85 -5.31 -18.29
N THR A 140 1.82 -4.99 -17.02
CA THR A 140 0.79 -5.44 -16.06
C THR A 140 -0.12 -4.31 -15.65
N THR A 141 -1.31 -4.63 -15.18
CA THR A 141 -2.35 -3.72 -14.70
C THR A 141 -2.55 -3.84 -13.21
N ASN A 142 -3.20 -2.81 -12.62
CA ASN A 142 -3.70 -2.82 -11.24
C ASN A 142 -2.63 -3.11 -10.17
N GLU A 143 -1.39 -2.67 -10.41
CA GLU A 143 -0.27 -2.82 -9.47
C GLU A 143 -0.56 -2.10 -8.16
N GLU A 144 -0.97 -0.84 -8.26
CA GLU A 144 -1.15 0.13 -7.17
C GLU A 144 -2.28 -0.23 -6.18
N THR A 145 -3.15 -1.17 -6.54
CA THR A 145 -4.31 -1.54 -5.71
C THR A 145 -4.36 -3.02 -5.34
N GLY A 146 -3.72 -3.91 -6.10
CA GLY A 146 -3.83 -5.33 -5.78
C GLY A 146 -2.95 -6.28 -6.56
N MET A 147 -2.22 -5.81 -7.57
CA MET A 147 -1.40 -6.64 -8.47
C MET A 147 -2.22 -7.71 -9.22
N ASP A 148 -3.51 -7.43 -9.49
CA ASP A 148 -4.41 -8.41 -10.11
C ASP A 148 -3.94 -8.79 -11.53
N GLY A 149 -3.41 -7.80 -12.27
CA GLY A 149 -2.81 -8.04 -13.58
C GLY A 149 -1.64 -9.03 -13.50
N ALA A 150 -0.71 -8.82 -12.58
CA ALA A 150 0.43 -9.73 -12.39
C ALA A 150 -0.02 -11.13 -11.96
N ALA A 151 -1.01 -11.21 -11.07
CA ALA A 151 -1.58 -12.49 -10.62
C ALA A 151 -2.32 -13.27 -11.74
N ALA A 152 -2.82 -12.57 -12.75
CA ALA A 152 -3.51 -13.18 -13.89
C ALA A 152 -2.57 -13.73 -14.97
N VAL A 153 -1.28 -13.40 -14.94
CA VAL A 153 -0.29 -13.90 -15.89
C VAL A 153 -0.18 -15.43 -15.78
N LYS A 154 -0.36 -16.11 -16.92
CA LYS A 154 -0.36 -17.57 -16.97
C LYS A 154 1.03 -18.10 -17.29
N GLU A 155 1.28 -19.34 -16.82
CA GLU A 155 2.49 -20.08 -17.18
C GLU A 155 2.65 -20.17 -18.70
N GLY A 156 3.86 -19.84 -19.20
CA GLY A 156 4.18 -19.84 -20.63
C GLY A 156 3.71 -18.62 -21.41
N GLN A 157 3.01 -17.68 -20.81
CA GLN A 157 2.59 -16.43 -21.46
C GLN A 157 3.80 -15.55 -21.78
N VAL A 158 4.77 -15.50 -20.89
CA VAL A 158 6.10 -14.94 -21.13
C VAL A 158 7.17 -15.98 -20.82
N THR A 159 8.24 -15.99 -21.60
CA THR A 159 9.36 -16.92 -21.45
C THR A 159 10.66 -16.19 -21.72
N GLY A 160 11.58 -16.20 -20.79
CA GLY A 160 12.87 -15.52 -20.94
C GLY A 160 13.88 -16.00 -19.92
N ASP A 161 15.17 -15.79 -20.22
CA ASP A 161 16.26 -16.16 -19.31
C ASP A 161 16.42 -15.16 -18.17
N TYR A 162 16.09 -13.89 -18.43
CA TYR A 162 16.14 -12.80 -17.44
C TYR A 162 14.87 -11.96 -17.51
N LEU A 163 14.38 -11.53 -16.33
CA LEU A 163 13.35 -10.52 -16.21
C LEU A 163 13.94 -9.28 -15.55
N ILE A 164 13.73 -8.13 -16.18
CA ILE A 164 14.11 -6.82 -15.66
C ILE A 164 12.82 -6.03 -15.43
N ASN A 165 12.48 -5.82 -14.16
CA ASN A 165 11.41 -4.93 -13.77
C ASN A 165 11.95 -3.49 -13.73
N LEU A 166 11.23 -2.54 -14.33
CA LEU A 166 11.61 -1.13 -14.43
C LEU A 166 10.77 -0.27 -13.46
N ASP A 167 10.59 -0.77 -12.23
CA ASP A 167 9.73 -0.15 -11.24
C ASP A 167 10.50 0.21 -9.96
N THR A 168 11.77 0.49 -10.09
CA THR A 168 12.64 0.90 -8.98
C THR A 168 12.77 2.42 -8.94
N GLU A 169 12.47 3.02 -7.80
CA GLU A 169 12.58 4.47 -7.58
C GLU A 169 13.98 4.92 -7.14
N VAL A 170 14.84 3.98 -6.73
CA VAL A 170 16.18 4.29 -6.22
C VAL A 170 17.22 4.18 -7.34
N GLU A 171 17.89 5.29 -7.63
CA GLU A 171 18.95 5.32 -8.65
C GLU A 171 20.16 4.49 -8.22
N HIS A 172 20.79 3.85 -9.20
CA HIS A 172 22.02 3.06 -9.04
C HIS A 172 21.88 1.79 -8.18
N GLU A 173 20.66 1.35 -7.87
CA GLU A 173 20.39 0.12 -7.14
C GLU A 173 19.66 -0.92 -8.01
N PHE A 174 20.04 -2.19 -7.82
CA PHE A 174 19.31 -3.32 -8.38
C PHE A 174 18.69 -4.13 -7.23
N CYS A 175 17.37 -4.15 -7.18
CA CYS A 175 16.65 -5.01 -6.25
C CYS A 175 16.59 -6.44 -6.81
N VAL A 176 17.26 -7.38 -6.15
CA VAL A 176 17.37 -8.78 -6.61
C VAL A 176 16.50 -9.77 -5.83
N SER A 177 15.80 -9.27 -4.81
CA SER A 177 14.88 -10.08 -4.00
C SER A 177 13.84 -9.20 -3.34
N CYS A 178 12.72 -9.78 -2.97
CA CYS A 178 11.68 -9.13 -2.19
C CYS A 178 11.20 -10.04 -1.05
N ALA A 179 10.62 -9.43 -0.02
CA ALA A 179 9.89 -10.18 1.00
C ALA A 179 8.54 -10.65 0.44
N GLY A 180 8.12 -11.83 0.85
CA GLY A 180 6.76 -12.29 0.61
C GLY A 180 5.81 -11.76 1.67
N GLY A 181 4.52 -11.71 1.33
CA GLY A 181 3.46 -11.33 2.26
C GLY A 181 2.16 -12.05 1.96
N CYS A 182 1.23 -12.01 2.90
CA CYS A 182 -0.12 -12.46 2.67
C CYS A 182 -1.12 -11.53 3.36
N HIS A 183 -2.30 -11.39 2.79
CA HIS A 183 -3.43 -10.74 3.42
C HIS A 183 -4.26 -11.77 4.18
N VAL A 184 -4.48 -11.51 5.46
CA VAL A 184 -5.36 -12.33 6.30
C VAL A 184 -6.56 -11.49 6.72
N ASN A 185 -7.73 -11.83 6.22
CA ASN A 185 -8.98 -11.21 6.62
C ASN A 185 -9.61 -12.03 7.74
N VAL A 186 -9.70 -11.43 8.92
CA VAL A 186 -10.34 -12.06 10.09
C VAL A 186 -11.67 -11.37 10.36
N SER A 187 -12.74 -12.14 10.34
CA SER A 187 -14.09 -11.68 10.66
C SER A 187 -14.52 -12.26 11.99
N ILE A 188 -14.72 -11.39 12.97
CA ILE A 188 -15.22 -11.76 14.31
C ILE A 188 -16.68 -11.31 14.40
N PRO A 189 -17.65 -12.21 14.63
CA PRO A 189 -19.04 -11.83 14.88
C PRO A 189 -19.13 -10.97 16.14
N LEU A 190 -19.62 -9.74 16.00
CA LEU A 190 -19.75 -8.82 17.12
C LEU A 190 -21.10 -9.05 17.82
N LEU A 191 -21.09 -9.88 18.84
CA LEU A 191 -22.24 -10.03 19.75
C LEU A 191 -22.28 -8.85 20.72
N ARG A 192 -23.42 -8.21 20.81
CA ARG A 192 -23.66 -7.08 21.74
C ARG A 192 -24.75 -7.41 22.72
N GLU A 193 -24.59 -6.88 23.94
CA GLU A 193 -25.56 -6.98 25.00
C GLU A 193 -25.74 -5.61 25.67
N ASN A 194 -26.78 -5.50 26.52
CA ASN A 194 -26.95 -4.30 27.31
C ASN A 194 -25.83 -4.21 28.35
N ASN A 195 -25.40 -2.96 28.61
CA ASN A 195 -24.42 -2.73 29.66
C ASN A 195 -24.85 -3.35 31.00
N LEU A 196 -23.90 -4.00 31.67
CA LEU A 196 -24.17 -4.72 32.89
C LEU A 196 -24.42 -3.75 34.07
N PRO A 197 -25.36 -4.09 35.01
CA PRO A 197 -25.55 -3.32 36.21
C PRO A 197 -24.26 -3.16 37.04
N GLY A 198 -24.02 -1.98 37.58
CA GLY A 198 -22.83 -1.67 38.37
C GLY A 198 -21.63 -1.16 37.56
N TYR A 199 -21.77 -1.08 36.24
CA TYR A 199 -20.80 -0.43 35.36
C TYR A 199 -21.38 0.90 34.86
N ASP A 200 -21.48 1.87 35.76
CA ASP A 200 -22.27 3.10 35.58
C ASP A 200 -21.45 4.28 35.06
N ALA A 201 -20.17 4.09 34.79
CA ALA A 201 -19.28 5.10 34.20
C ALA A 201 -18.76 4.68 32.82
N GLY A 202 -18.62 5.67 31.93
CA GLY A 202 -18.02 5.47 30.60
C GLY A 202 -16.63 6.05 30.52
N LEU A 203 -15.69 5.31 29.96
CA LEU A 203 -14.33 5.78 29.66
C LEU A 203 -14.00 5.59 28.18
N SER A 204 -13.29 6.56 27.62
CA SER A 204 -12.63 6.45 26.32
C SER A 204 -11.13 6.47 26.53
N LEU A 205 -10.43 5.48 26.02
CA LEU A 205 -8.97 5.42 25.97
C LEU A 205 -8.51 5.58 24.53
N THR A 206 -7.72 6.62 24.27
CA THR A 206 -7.11 6.91 22.97
C THR A 206 -5.60 6.75 23.06
N VAL A 207 -5.02 5.92 22.20
CA VAL A 207 -3.59 5.87 21.89
C VAL A 207 -3.37 6.68 20.64
N LYS A 208 -2.46 7.67 20.68
CA LYS A 208 -2.16 8.58 19.55
C LYS A 208 -0.73 9.12 19.61
N GLY A 209 -0.37 9.96 18.63
CA GLY A 209 0.96 10.56 18.55
C GLY A 209 2.01 9.64 17.94
N LEU A 210 1.58 8.52 17.33
CA LEU A 210 2.46 7.61 16.63
C LEU A 210 2.69 8.09 15.20
N LYS A 211 3.88 7.85 14.66
CA LYS A 211 4.23 8.26 13.29
C LYS A 211 3.47 7.46 12.24
N GLY A 212 3.17 6.19 12.52
CA GLY A 212 2.63 5.29 11.50
C GLY A 212 3.66 5.02 10.40
N GLY A 213 3.19 4.75 9.20
CA GLY A 213 4.04 4.51 8.03
C GLY A 213 3.54 3.35 7.17
N HIS A 214 4.25 3.07 6.08
CA HIS A 214 3.93 1.95 5.19
C HIS A 214 4.30 0.62 5.85
N SER A 215 3.34 -0.31 5.92
CA SER A 215 3.51 -1.61 6.62
C SER A 215 4.49 -2.58 5.93
N GLY A 216 4.88 -2.32 4.70
CA GLY A 216 5.93 -3.05 3.98
C GLY A 216 7.28 -2.33 4.10
N ILE A 217 7.47 -1.23 3.39
CA ILE A 217 8.76 -0.54 3.25
C ILE A 217 9.29 -0.03 4.59
N GLU A 218 8.41 0.51 5.46
CA GLU A 218 8.81 1.09 6.75
C GLU A 218 8.65 0.14 7.94
N ILE A 219 8.30 -1.13 7.74
CA ILE A 219 8.18 -2.11 8.83
C ILE A 219 9.49 -2.30 9.58
N ILE A 220 10.63 -2.16 8.89
CA ILE A 220 11.98 -2.22 9.45
C ILE A 220 12.23 -1.13 10.50
N GLU A 221 11.49 -0.03 10.44
CA GLU A 221 11.58 1.06 11.40
C GLU A 221 11.07 0.67 12.79
N GLN A 222 10.34 -0.43 12.91
CA GLN A 222 9.81 -0.96 14.18
C GLN A 222 9.03 0.10 14.97
N ARG A 223 8.22 0.89 14.26
CA ARG A 223 7.33 1.88 14.87
C ARG A 223 6.18 1.20 15.61
N ALA A 224 5.66 1.86 16.63
CA ALA A 224 4.51 1.37 17.36
C ALA A 224 3.26 1.29 16.49
N ASN A 225 2.48 0.22 16.68
CA ASN A 225 1.16 0.05 16.10
C ASN A 225 0.11 0.40 17.16
N ALA A 226 -0.68 1.46 16.93
CA ALA A 226 -1.65 1.94 17.92
C ALA A 226 -2.69 0.88 18.32
N ASN A 227 -3.11 0.02 17.39
CA ASN A 227 -4.04 -1.06 17.70
C ASN A 227 -3.41 -2.07 18.68
N GLN A 228 -2.15 -2.42 18.44
CA GLN A 228 -1.43 -3.37 19.28
C GLN A 228 -1.16 -2.80 20.66
N VAL A 229 -0.69 -1.54 20.74
CA VAL A 229 -0.46 -0.85 22.02
C VAL A 229 -1.75 -0.76 22.84
N LEU A 230 -2.86 -0.34 22.21
CA LEU A 230 -4.16 -0.23 22.89
C LEU A 230 -4.63 -1.59 23.39
N ALA A 231 -4.54 -2.63 22.58
CA ALA A 231 -4.95 -3.98 22.99
C ALA A 231 -4.10 -4.55 24.12
N ARG A 232 -2.78 -4.31 24.12
CA ARG A 232 -1.89 -4.71 25.21
C ARG A 232 -2.28 -4.02 26.53
N VAL A 233 -2.59 -2.72 26.46
CA VAL A 233 -3.07 -1.97 27.65
C VAL A 233 -4.39 -2.53 28.16
N LEU A 234 -5.37 -2.78 27.28
CA LEU A 234 -6.65 -3.36 27.67
C LEU A 234 -6.49 -4.76 28.28
N TYR A 235 -5.64 -5.58 27.69
CA TYR A 235 -5.34 -6.92 28.19
C TYR A 235 -4.73 -6.90 29.60
N ASP A 236 -3.83 -5.96 29.87
CA ASP A 236 -3.22 -5.84 31.19
C ASP A 236 -4.16 -5.15 32.20
N LEU A 237 -5.04 -4.27 31.72
CA LEU A 237 -6.08 -3.66 32.52
C LEU A 237 -7.08 -4.70 33.02
N GLU A 238 -7.51 -5.64 32.14
CA GLU A 238 -8.46 -6.71 32.45
C GLU A 238 -8.00 -7.64 33.58
N LYS A 239 -6.69 -7.80 33.75
CA LYS A 239 -6.12 -8.59 34.85
C LYS A 239 -6.35 -7.98 36.25
N GLN A 240 -6.62 -6.67 36.30
CA GLN A 240 -6.70 -5.91 37.56
C GLN A 240 -8.06 -5.31 37.79
N TYR A 241 -8.76 -4.93 36.74
CA TYR A 241 -10.07 -4.29 36.80
C TYR A 241 -11.04 -4.92 35.81
N SER A 242 -12.26 -5.13 36.20
CA SER A 242 -13.34 -5.55 35.31
C SER A 242 -13.86 -4.33 34.55
N PHE A 243 -14.03 -4.44 33.26
CA PHE A 243 -14.70 -3.46 32.42
C PHE A 243 -15.47 -4.16 31.29
N ASN A 244 -16.45 -3.49 30.70
CA ASN A 244 -17.14 -3.99 29.51
C ASN A 244 -16.73 -3.16 28.31
N LEU A 245 -16.11 -3.78 27.31
CA LEU A 245 -15.69 -3.12 26.10
C LEU A 245 -16.90 -2.78 25.21
N ALA A 246 -17.03 -1.51 24.81
CA ALA A 246 -18.13 -1.06 23.95
C ALA A 246 -17.72 -0.82 22.51
N SER A 247 -16.48 -0.38 22.27
CA SER A 247 -15.93 -0.24 20.93
C SER A 247 -14.42 -0.35 20.91
N PHE A 248 -13.87 -0.75 19.76
CA PHE A 248 -12.43 -0.70 19.45
C PHE A 248 -12.27 -0.29 18.00
N VAL A 249 -11.65 0.86 17.76
CA VAL A 249 -11.48 1.44 16.41
C VAL A 249 -10.05 1.91 16.22
N GLY A 250 -9.42 1.52 15.11
CA GLY A 250 -8.08 1.98 14.75
C GLY A 250 -7.64 1.47 13.38
N GLY A 251 -6.72 2.22 12.75
CA GLY A 251 -6.26 1.98 11.39
C GLY A 251 -7.18 2.56 10.32
N VAL A 252 -6.60 2.92 9.17
CA VAL A 252 -7.31 3.58 8.05
C VAL A 252 -7.15 2.78 6.76
N LYS A 253 -5.99 2.17 6.56
CA LYS A 253 -5.60 1.38 5.39
C LYS A 253 -4.91 0.09 5.82
N HIS A 254 -5.07 -0.97 5.03
CA HIS A 254 -4.45 -2.27 5.32
C HIS A 254 -2.91 -2.23 5.20
N ASN A 255 -2.39 -1.35 4.36
CA ASN A 255 -0.95 -1.16 4.14
C ASN A 255 -0.33 -0.01 4.97
N ALA A 256 -1.05 0.52 5.96
CA ALA A 256 -0.57 1.59 6.83
C ALA A 256 -0.52 1.14 8.29
N ILE A 257 0.62 1.34 8.96
CA ILE A 257 0.77 1.10 10.39
C ILE A 257 -0.15 2.09 11.14
N PRO A 258 -1.10 1.61 11.97
CA PRO A 258 -2.01 2.49 12.67
C PRO A 258 -1.32 3.47 13.61
N SER A 259 -1.53 4.77 13.41
CA SER A 259 -0.98 5.84 14.25
C SER A 259 -1.91 6.30 15.37
N LYS A 260 -3.18 5.85 15.33
CA LYS A 260 -4.20 6.15 16.33
C LYS A 260 -5.15 4.97 16.50
N ALA A 261 -5.53 4.70 17.75
CA ALA A 261 -6.58 3.75 18.10
C ALA A 261 -7.38 4.27 19.30
N VAL A 262 -8.66 3.91 19.36
CA VAL A 262 -9.58 4.34 20.41
C VAL A 262 -10.40 3.13 20.87
N ALA A 263 -10.51 2.95 22.18
CA ALA A 263 -11.46 2.04 22.80
C ALA A 263 -12.43 2.81 23.71
N THR A 264 -13.69 2.41 23.71
CA THR A 264 -14.66 2.90 24.69
C THR A 264 -15.15 1.72 25.55
N MET A 265 -15.36 1.97 26.82
CA MET A 265 -15.73 0.94 27.79
C MET A 265 -16.62 1.50 28.90
N SER A 266 -17.37 0.63 29.54
CA SER A 266 -18.00 0.94 30.82
C SER A 266 -17.22 0.30 31.96
N VAL A 267 -17.13 1.05 33.07
CA VAL A 267 -16.39 0.69 34.29
C VAL A 267 -17.23 0.99 35.53
N ARG A 268 -16.81 0.48 36.65
CA ARG A 268 -17.41 0.87 37.94
C ARG A 268 -16.96 2.29 38.30
N ASN A 269 -17.86 3.08 38.86
CA ASN A 269 -17.53 4.43 39.30
C ASN A 269 -16.34 4.46 40.29
N ASP A 270 -16.27 3.51 41.21
CA ASP A 270 -15.21 3.44 42.21
C ASP A 270 -13.82 3.11 41.63
N ASP A 271 -13.75 2.55 40.43
CA ASP A 271 -12.51 2.13 39.79
C ASP A 271 -11.91 3.20 38.85
N ILE A 272 -12.63 4.29 38.54
CA ILE A 272 -12.23 5.29 37.55
C ILE A 272 -10.81 5.83 37.78
N GLU A 273 -10.56 6.35 38.99
CA GLU A 273 -9.29 6.99 39.31
C GLU A 273 -8.12 5.99 39.37
N ALA A 274 -8.39 4.78 39.81
CA ALA A 274 -7.42 3.70 39.84
C ALA A 274 -7.06 3.25 38.41
N ILE A 275 -8.05 3.10 37.51
CA ILE A 275 -7.87 2.80 36.08
C ILE A 275 -7.09 3.92 35.41
N LYS A 276 -7.43 5.18 35.61
CA LYS A 276 -6.68 6.34 35.04
C LYS A 276 -5.23 6.34 35.51
N THR A 277 -4.98 6.00 36.77
CA THR A 277 -3.62 5.94 37.34
C THR A 277 -2.82 4.81 36.70
N LEU A 278 -3.42 3.64 36.53
CA LEU A 278 -2.77 2.49 35.89
C LEU A 278 -2.49 2.76 34.40
N ILE A 279 -3.40 3.42 33.68
CA ILE A 279 -3.18 3.82 32.28
C ILE A 279 -2.03 4.81 32.16
N LYS A 280 -1.88 5.76 33.10
CA LYS A 280 -0.72 6.67 33.14
C LYS A 280 0.60 5.94 33.39
N PHE A 281 0.57 4.90 34.20
CA PHE A 281 1.74 4.04 34.41
C PHE A 281 2.11 3.36 33.09
N TYR A 282 1.16 2.74 32.37
CA TYR A 282 1.40 2.14 31.07
C TYR A 282 1.86 3.17 30.03
N GLU A 283 1.31 4.37 30.00
CA GLU A 283 1.78 5.43 29.11
C GLU A 283 3.28 5.67 29.28
N LYS A 284 3.76 5.73 30.52
CA LYS A 284 5.17 5.92 30.82
C LYS A 284 6.04 4.76 30.31
N GLU A 285 5.58 3.52 30.53
CA GLU A 285 6.31 2.32 30.08
C GLU A 285 6.38 2.27 28.56
N TYR A 286 5.27 2.52 27.84
CA TYR A 286 5.26 2.54 26.38
C TYR A 286 6.03 3.72 25.78
N LYS A 287 6.01 4.89 26.43
CA LYS A 287 6.91 6.02 26.05
C LYS A 287 8.39 5.63 26.17
N HIS A 288 8.73 4.82 27.13
CA HIS A 288 10.10 4.31 27.25
C HIS A 288 10.41 3.25 26.17
N GLU A 289 9.51 2.31 25.92
CA GLU A 289 9.65 1.27 24.91
C GLU A 289 9.84 1.88 23.50
N PHE A 290 9.07 2.90 23.16
CA PHE A 290 9.05 3.52 21.82
C PHE A 290 9.73 4.89 21.75
N ALA A 291 10.56 5.25 22.75
CA ALA A 291 11.13 6.59 22.90
C ALA A 291 11.86 7.13 21.65
N ILE A 292 12.53 6.25 20.89
CA ILE A 292 13.32 6.63 19.71
C ILE A 292 12.43 6.75 18.47
N LYS A 293 11.48 5.83 18.28
CA LYS A 293 10.70 5.73 17.04
C LYS A 293 9.42 6.56 17.08
N ASP A 294 8.76 6.60 18.23
CA ASP A 294 7.48 7.28 18.44
C ASP A 294 7.51 8.15 19.72
N PRO A 295 8.36 9.19 19.77
CA PRO A 295 8.57 10.02 20.98
C PRO A 295 7.31 10.77 21.42
N ASP A 296 6.37 11.02 20.50
CA ASP A 296 5.12 11.76 20.76
C ASP A 296 3.96 10.84 21.17
N LEU A 297 4.22 9.52 21.36
CA LEU A 297 3.22 8.56 21.84
C LEU A 297 2.54 9.10 23.10
N THR A 298 1.23 9.09 23.11
CA THR A 298 0.44 9.61 24.22
C THR A 298 -0.87 8.83 24.39
N PHE A 299 -1.27 8.66 25.67
CA PHE A 299 -2.55 8.08 26.02
C PHE A 299 -3.46 9.20 26.53
N VAL A 300 -4.68 9.25 26.04
CA VAL A 300 -5.71 10.17 26.50
C VAL A 300 -6.87 9.36 27.05
N VAL A 301 -7.21 9.61 28.31
CA VAL A 301 -8.39 9.01 28.98
C VAL A 301 -9.41 10.10 29.21
N GLU A 302 -10.62 9.89 28.72
CA GLU A 302 -11.73 10.83 28.86
C GLU A 302 -12.93 10.11 29.45
N GLU A 303 -13.62 10.79 30.35
CA GLU A 303 -14.92 10.32 30.79
C GLU A 303 -15.95 10.64 29.71
N ILE A 304 -16.77 9.66 29.38
CA ILE A 304 -17.81 9.76 28.36
C ILE A 304 -19.14 9.28 28.96
N PRO A 305 -20.29 9.57 28.34
CA PRO A 305 -21.55 8.95 28.73
C PRO A 305 -21.41 7.42 28.72
N THR A 306 -21.96 6.79 29.76
CA THR A 306 -21.89 5.32 29.88
C THR A 306 -22.51 4.65 28.66
N PRO A 307 -21.75 3.78 27.96
CA PRO A 307 -22.30 3.03 26.83
C PRO A 307 -23.51 2.22 27.19
N ALA A 308 -24.59 2.37 26.42
CA ALA A 308 -25.83 1.60 26.64
C ALA A 308 -25.69 0.12 26.27
N THR A 309 -24.82 -0.17 25.30
CA THR A 309 -24.52 -1.53 24.83
C THR A 309 -23.02 -1.75 24.80
N VAL A 310 -22.60 -2.96 25.10
CA VAL A 310 -21.21 -3.41 25.14
C VAL A 310 -21.06 -4.68 24.30
N TYR A 311 -19.84 -5.09 24.01
CA TYR A 311 -19.60 -6.41 23.44
C TYR A 311 -19.82 -7.47 24.50
N ALA A 312 -20.40 -8.62 24.13
CA ALA A 312 -20.41 -9.79 24.97
C ALA A 312 -18.98 -10.22 25.34
N ASP A 313 -18.80 -10.80 26.50
CA ASP A 313 -17.49 -11.15 27.06
C ASP A 313 -16.59 -11.93 26.08
N ASP A 314 -17.12 -13.00 25.46
CA ASP A 314 -16.38 -13.80 24.47
C ASP A 314 -15.91 -12.97 23.27
N THR A 315 -16.71 -11.98 22.84
CA THR A 315 -16.36 -11.07 21.76
C THR A 315 -15.28 -10.09 22.18
N ALA A 316 -15.39 -9.52 23.38
CA ALA A 316 -14.40 -8.59 23.92
C ALA A 316 -13.04 -9.28 24.12
N GLU A 317 -13.04 -10.47 24.73
CA GLU A 317 -11.84 -11.29 24.90
C GLU A 317 -11.20 -11.65 23.57
N ALA A 318 -11.98 -12.09 22.57
CA ALA A 318 -11.48 -12.40 21.24
C ALA A 318 -10.81 -11.19 20.56
N LEU A 319 -11.44 -10.00 20.64
CA LEU A 319 -10.89 -8.76 20.08
C LEU A 319 -9.58 -8.33 20.75
N ILE A 320 -9.57 -8.27 22.07
CA ILE A 320 -8.39 -7.87 22.86
C ILE A 320 -7.26 -8.87 22.63
N SER A 321 -7.56 -10.15 22.73
CA SER A 321 -6.61 -11.23 22.56
C SER A 321 -6.03 -11.28 21.14
N TYR A 322 -6.85 -11.12 20.10
CA TYR A 322 -6.38 -11.09 18.71
C TYR A 322 -5.50 -9.88 18.42
N ARG A 323 -5.84 -8.71 18.92
CA ARG A 323 -5.12 -7.46 18.69
C ARG A 323 -3.85 -7.30 19.53
N SER A 324 -3.77 -7.94 20.71
CA SER A 324 -2.60 -7.92 21.60
C SER A 324 -1.47 -8.88 21.21
N GLU A 325 -1.58 -9.60 20.30
CA GLU A 325 -1.12 -10.72 19.51
C GLU A 325 0.38 -11.12 19.51
N GLU A 326 1.29 -10.38 20.08
CA GLU A 326 2.69 -10.79 20.20
C GLU A 326 2.92 -12.18 20.87
N ARG A 327 1.86 -12.79 21.36
CA ARG A 327 1.91 -14.03 22.15
C ARG A 327 1.59 -15.27 21.36
N ARG A 328 1.17 -15.16 20.10
CA ARG A 328 0.66 -16.30 19.33
C ARG A 328 1.59 -16.78 18.24
N VAL A 329 2.63 -16.05 17.92
CA VAL A 329 3.69 -16.54 17.05
C VAL A 329 4.61 -17.41 17.88
N GLY A 330 4.29 -18.71 17.95
CA GLY A 330 5.21 -19.73 18.47
C GLY A 330 4.88 -20.30 19.84
N LYS A 331 3.61 -20.42 20.23
CA LYS A 331 3.15 -21.32 21.28
C LYS A 331 2.04 -22.21 20.75
N GLU A 332 2.40 -23.30 20.15
CA GLU A 332 1.68 -24.55 20.24
C GLU A 332 2.02 -25.24 21.56
#